data_7929f7c2c9a48aaa0ac8e4758352e1ec
#
_entry.id   7929f7c2c9a48aaa0ac8e4758352e1ec
#
_cell.length_a   1.000
_cell.length_b   1.000
_cell.length_c   1.000
_cell.angle_alpha   90.00
_cell.angle_beta   90.00
_cell.angle_gamma   90.00
#
_symmetry.space_group_name_H-M   'P 1'
#
loop_
_entity.id
_entity.type
_entity.pdbx_description
1 polymer ?
#
loop_
_entity_poly.entity_id
_entity_poly.type
_entity_poly.pdbx_seq_one_letter_code
_entity_poly.pdbx_strand_id
1 'polypeptide(L)'
;MKFGYFANLTNWDHRPYTQVLDETREIAQYCDSTEWDSIWLTEHHLNHEGMDACPNPLMICADLAGRTKNIRLGQAANIITFRNPLRCAEDIAMLDHMSNGRVDVGVGRGVYGREAVHMNVNADLKDQAKNFRLFEETLSIMKKAWTEKTFRHQGEFYKYPNPGFIWKHDMSPPNPDLVDMKTHEMKKIGIVPHPLQQPHPPLWQVVDSHRSIDWAGRNGLKVIMWIPTVKALKERFEVYRKARSETENRSVALGEGISLVRDMFVADSMDEARDKAAEGLLTYLRWIAHWRGLGNHLNPGETVPKTPGKLDLLTYEFIHPRNLLFGTAEYVSGKIEELRDELKLQHLQVWSNFPCMKQEDVMSSIRKFTEKVIPKFEERETKIAV
;
A
#
# COMPACT_ATOMS: atom_id res chain seq x y z
N MET A 1 -3.60 -18.90 -3.95
CA MET A 1 -2.91 -17.72 -3.40
C MET A 1 -3.20 -16.53 -4.31
N LYS A 2 -3.39 -15.30 -3.78
CA LYS A 2 -3.69 -14.10 -4.58
C LYS A 2 -2.41 -13.36 -4.95
N PHE A 3 -2.41 -12.76 -6.16
CA PHE A 3 -1.29 -11.98 -6.66
C PHE A 3 -1.71 -10.55 -6.99
N GLY A 4 -0.97 -9.57 -6.49
CA GLY A 4 -1.15 -8.17 -6.80
C GLY A 4 0.08 -7.60 -7.51
N TYR A 5 -0.12 -6.61 -8.36
CA TYR A 5 0.97 -5.83 -8.92
C TYR A 5 1.21 -4.59 -8.07
N PHE A 6 2.43 -4.39 -7.60
CA PHE A 6 2.83 -3.20 -6.86
C PHE A 6 3.45 -2.20 -7.83
N ALA A 7 2.77 -1.09 -8.02
CA ALA A 7 3.17 -0.06 -8.97
C ALA A 7 3.80 1.13 -8.24
N ASN A 8 5.13 1.13 -8.11
CA ASN A 8 5.87 2.32 -7.78
C ASN A 8 6.25 3.00 -9.09
N LEU A 9 5.64 4.17 -9.35
CA LEU A 9 5.90 4.88 -10.59
C LEU A 9 7.29 5.52 -10.53
N THR A 10 8.20 5.09 -11.43
CA THR A 10 9.50 5.67 -11.57
C THR A 10 9.60 6.53 -12.82
N ASN A 11 10.31 7.63 -12.75
CA ASN A 11 10.60 8.54 -13.88
C ASN A 11 12.04 9.03 -13.82
N TRP A 12 12.97 8.09 -13.59
CA TRP A 12 14.40 8.33 -13.44
C TRP A 12 15.02 9.07 -14.64
N ASP A 13 14.56 8.75 -15.83
CA ASP A 13 15.02 9.33 -17.10
C ASP A 13 14.28 10.63 -17.48
N HIS A 14 13.38 11.11 -16.60
CA HIS A 14 12.59 12.33 -16.79
C HIS A 14 11.80 12.37 -18.11
N ARG A 15 11.33 11.20 -18.59
CA ARG A 15 10.46 11.11 -19.76
C ARG A 15 9.13 11.83 -19.51
N PRO A 16 8.37 12.20 -20.58
CA PRO A 16 7.06 12.83 -20.39
C PRO A 16 6.18 12.02 -19.43
N TYR A 17 5.58 12.68 -18.45
CA TYR A 17 4.76 12.01 -17.44
C TYR A 17 3.54 11.28 -18.02
N THR A 18 3.05 11.72 -19.20
CA THR A 18 2.04 11.00 -19.97
C THR A 18 2.49 9.58 -20.33
N GLN A 19 3.77 9.40 -20.67
CA GLN A 19 4.33 8.08 -20.96
C GLN A 19 4.33 7.19 -19.69
N VAL A 20 4.71 7.75 -18.53
CA VAL A 20 4.65 7.02 -17.25
C VAL A 20 3.23 6.55 -16.94
N LEU A 21 2.23 7.40 -17.23
CA LEU A 21 0.82 7.03 -17.07
C LEU A 21 0.40 5.95 -18.06
N ASP A 22 0.81 6.04 -19.32
CA ASP A 22 0.45 5.06 -20.35
C ASP A 22 1.06 3.68 -20.05
N GLU A 23 2.31 3.64 -19.59
CA GLU A 23 2.96 2.40 -19.12
C GLU A 23 2.22 1.79 -17.92
N THR A 24 1.79 2.63 -16.97
CA THR A 24 1.00 2.17 -15.81
C THR A 24 -0.37 1.62 -16.23
N ARG A 25 -1.02 2.28 -17.19
CA ARG A 25 -2.30 1.84 -17.79
C ARG A 25 -2.17 0.50 -18.52
N GLU A 26 -1.09 0.34 -19.31
CA GLU A 26 -0.79 -0.93 -20.00
C GLU A 26 -0.67 -2.08 -19.01
N ILE A 27 0.09 -1.90 -17.94
CA ILE A 27 0.25 -2.90 -16.87
C ILE A 27 -1.11 -3.22 -16.23
N ALA A 28 -1.87 -2.18 -15.84
CA ALA A 28 -3.15 -2.35 -15.16
C ALA A 28 -4.18 -3.07 -16.04
N GLN A 29 -4.26 -2.73 -17.33
CA GLN A 29 -5.18 -3.37 -18.28
C GLN A 29 -4.77 -4.83 -18.57
N TYR A 30 -3.47 -5.11 -18.67
CA TYR A 30 -2.99 -6.48 -18.78
C TYR A 30 -3.35 -7.30 -17.54
N CYS A 31 -3.10 -6.78 -16.36
CA CYS A 31 -3.47 -7.45 -15.11
C CYS A 31 -4.99 -7.65 -14.99
N ASP A 32 -5.81 -6.67 -15.39
CA ASP A 32 -7.28 -6.76 -15.40
C ASP A 32 -7.82 -7.85 -16.31
N SER A 33 -7.10 -8.14 -17.40
CA SER A 33 -7.49 -9.15 -18.41
C SER A 33 -7.00 -10.56 -18.08
N THR A 34 -6.29 -10.74 -16.97
CA THR A 34 -5.68 -12.00 -16.55
C THR A 34 -5.94 -12.28 -15.05
N GLU A 35 -5.29 -13.27 -14.45
CA GLU A 35 -5.57 -13.79 -13.10
C GLU A 35 -5.02 -12.93 -11.94
N TRP A 36 -4.71 -11.66 -12.18
CA TRP A 36 -4.26 -10.78 -11.11
C TRP A 36 -5.43 -10.28 -10.25
N ASP A 37 -5.24 -10.33 -8.92
CA ASP A 37 -6.26 -9.88 -7.96
C ASP A 37 -6.32 -8.35 -7.84
N SER A 38 -5.16 -7.69 -7.87
CA SER A 38 -5.09 -6.27 -7.51
C SER A 38 -3.89 -5.54 -8.13
N ILE A 39 -4.01 -4.20 -8.26
CA ILE A 39 -2.90 -3.29 -8.51
C ILE A 39 -2.81 -2.29 -7.36
N TRP A 40 -1.58 -2.01 -6.88
CA TRP A 40 -1.31 -1.17 -5.71
C TRP A 40 -0.37 -0.03 -6.05
N LEU A 41 -0.78 1.19 -5.75
CA LEU A 41 -0.06 2.42 -6.07
C LEU A 41 0.52 3.06 -4.82
N THR A 42 1.76 3.55 -4.92
CA THR A 42 2.44 4.29 -3.85
C THR A 42 2.00 5.76 -3.82
N GLU A 43 2.32 6.48 -2.74
CA GLU A 43 2.21 7.95 -2.69
C GLU A 43 3.54 8.56 -2.24
N HIS A 44 4.15 9.35 -3.14
CA HIS A 44 5.37 10.09 -2.87
C HIS A 44 5.34 11.46 -3.53
N HIS A 45 5.88 12.46 -2.82
CA HIS A 45 5.83 13.85 -3.22
C HIS A 45 7.21 14.48 -3.37
N LEU A 46 7.29 15.54 -4.16
CA LEU A 46 8.48 16.37 -4.29
C LEU A 46 9.74 15.58 -4.72
N ASN A 47 9.54 14.46 -5.40
CA ASN A 47 10.58 13.54 -5.82
C ASN A 47 11.09 13.92 -7.23
N HIS A 48 11.89 14.99 -7.29
CA HIS A 48 12.46 15.47 -8.56
C HIS A 48 13.55 14.55 -9.12
N GLU A 49 14.04 13.62 -8.30
CA GLU A 49 14.98 12.58 -8.70
C GLU A 49 14.31 11.48 -9.56
N GLY A 50 12.99 11.42 -9.56
CA GLY A 50 12.23 10.47 -10.35
C GLY A 50 12.21 9.03 -9.84
N MET A 51 12.66 8.80 -8.59
CA MET A 51 12.63 7.45 -7.99
C MET A 51 11.23 6.98 -7.64
N ASP A 52 10.41 7.91 -7.15
CA ASP A 52 9.01 7.70 -6.75
C ASP A 52 8.17 8.87 -7.32
N ALA A 53 7.45 8.63 -8.40
CA ALA A 53 6.79 9.67 -9.17
C ALA A 53 5.24 9.60 -9.12
N CYS A 54 4.67 9.08 -8.02
CA CYS A 54 3.24 8.99 -7.83
C CYS A 54 2.73 9.95 -6.73
N PRO A 55 2.37 11.20 -7.06
CA PRO A 55 1.95 12.17 -6.05
C PRO A 55 0.51 12.00 -5.58
N ASN A 56 -0.32 11.23 -6.30
CA ASN A 56 -1.71 11.01 -5.91
C ASN A 56 -2.23 9.65 -6.42
N PRO A 57 -2.12 8.60 -5.62
CA PRO A 57 -2.60 7.27 -6.00
C PRO A 57 -4.12 7.22 -6.22
N LEU A 58 -4.92 8.05 -5.52
CA LEU A 58 -6.37 8.06 -5.71
C LEU A 58 -6.77 8.57 -7.10
N MET A 59 -6.07 9.59 -7.63
CA MET A 59 -6.32 10.07 -9.00
C MET A 59 -5.95 9.03 -10.05
N ILE A 60 -4.85 8.31 -9.85
CA ILE A 60 -4.45 7.24 -10.78
C ILE A 60 -5.44 6.07 -10.67
N CYS A 61 -5.86 5.68 -9.46
CA CYS A 61 -6.91 4.68 -9.29
C CYS A 61 -8.22 5.10 -9.96
N ALA A 62 -8.59 6.38 -9.95
CA ALA A 62 -9.79 6.88 -10.65
C ALA A 62 -9.67 6.76 -12.18
N ASP A 63 -8.49 7.07 -12.76
CA ASP A 63 -8.22 6.82 -14.18
C ASP A 63 -8.29 5.32 -14.53
N LEU A 64 -7.69 4.47 -13.69
CA LEU A 64 -7.70 3.02 -13.88
C LEU A 64 -9.10 2.41 -13.67
N ALA A 65 -9.93 2.96 -12.78
CA ALA A 65 -11.29 2.50 -12.55
C ALA A 65 -12.14 2.53 -13.83
N GLY A 66 -11.96 3.58 -14.66
CA GLY A 66 -12.63 3.71 -15.94
C GLY A 66 -12.06 2.83 -17.07
N ARG A 67 -10.89 2.22 -16.86
CA ARG A 67 -10.15 1.44 -17.86
C ARG A 67 -10.11 -0.06 -17.56
N THR A 68 -10.54 -0.46 -16.37
CA THR A 68 -10.50 -1.84 -15.87
C THR A 68 -11.87 -2.24 -15.34
N LYS A 69 -12.13 -3.55 -15.22
CA LYS A 69 -13.43 -4.08 -14.79
C LYS A 69 -13.36 -5.00 -13.58
N ASN A 70 -12.26 -5.74 -13.42
CA ASN A 70 -12.16 -6.85 -12.47
C ASN A 70 -11.14 -6.56 -11.35
N ILE A 71 -9.97 -6.05 -11.74
CA ILE A 71 -8.84 -5.87 -10.83
C ILE A 71 -9.17 -4.87 -9.70
N ARG A 72 -8.80 -5.21 -8.47
CA ARG A 72 -8.94 -4.31 -7.33
C ARG A 72 -7.87 -3.21 -7.36
N LEU A 73 -8.24 -2.04 -6.88
CA LEU A 73 -7.43 -0.81 -6.93
C LEU A 73 -6.99 -0.46 -5.51
N GLY A 74 -5.76 -0.77 -5.19
CA GLY A 74 -5.18 -0.56 -3.88
C GLY A 74 -4.24 0.65 -3.82
N GLN A 75 -4.05 1.19 -2.63
CA GLN A 75 -3.00 2.17 -2.36
C GLN A 75 -2.03 1.59 -1.31
N ALA A 76 -0.75 1.73 -1.54
CA ALA A 76 0.28 1.24 -0.62
C ALA A 76 1.43 2.27 -0.44
N ALA A 77 1.05 3.43 0.17
CA ALA A 77 -0.23 3.77 0.80
C ALA A 77 -0.72 5.17 0.42
N ASN A 78 -1.99 5.52 0.76
CA ASN A 78 -2.34 6.93 0.95
C ASN A 78 -1.66 7.43 2.22
N ILE A 79 -0.96 8.55 2.14
CA ILE A 79 -0.33 9.17 3.31
C ILE A 79 -1.33 10.10 3.97
N ILE A 80 -2.19 9.53 4.80
CA ILE A 80 -3.35 10.25 5.36
C ILE A 80 -2.97 11.40 6.30
N THR A 81 -1.76 11.41 6.83
CA THR A 81 -1.23 12.54 7.62
C THR A 81 -0.98 13.81 6.79
N PHE A 82 -0.93 13.69 5.46
CA PHE A 82 -0.74 14.81 4.55
C PHE A 82 -2.07 15.42 4.07
N ARG A 83 -3.19 14.77 4.36
CA ARG A 83 -4.50 15.10 3.80
C ARG A 83 -5.47 15.61 4.86
N ASN A 84 -6.43 16.43 4.44
CA ASN A 84 -7.61 16.69 5.26
C ASN A 84 -8.44 15.40 5.35
N PRO A 85 -8.82 14.93 6.56
CA PRO A 85 -9.51 13.65 6.74
C PRO A 85 -10.89 13.58 6.05
N LEU A 86 -11.65 14.67 6.03
CA LEU A 86 -12.96 14.70 5.35
C LEU A 86 -12.77 14.58 3.85
N ARG A 87 -11.85 15.37 3.28
CA ARG A 87 -11.57 15.31 1.85
C ARG A 87 -11.07 13.93 1.41
N CYS A 88 -10.17 13.33 2.21
CA CYS A 88 -9.68 11.99 1.93
C CYS A 88 -10.82 10.93 2.00
N ALA A 89 -11.72 11.07 2.97
CA ALA A 89 -12.86 10.17 3.10
C ALA A 89 -13.83 10.29 1.91
N GLU A 90 -14.11 11.50 1.44
CA GLU A 90 -14.96 11.75 0.26
C GLU A 90 -14.31 11.23 -1.02
N ASP A 91 -13.02 11.51 -1.26
CA ASP A 91 -12.28 11.06 -2.44
C ASP A 91 -12.29 9.52 -2.55
N ILE A 92 -12.08 8.83 -1.41
CA ILE A 92 -12.13 7.35 -1.36
C ILE A 92 -13.54 6.83 -1.59
N ALA A 93 -14.56 7.46 -0.98
CA ALA A 93 -15.94 7.06 -1.19
C ALA A 93 -16.38 7.24 -2.66
N MET A 94 -15.99 8.36 -3.29
CA MET A 94 -16.22 8.57 -4.72
C MET A 94 -15.52 7.51 -5.57
N LEU A 95 -14.24 7.23 -5.29
CA LEU A 95 -13.48 6.21 -6.02
C LEU A 95 -14.11 4.82 -5.87
N ASP A 96 -14.66 4.51 -4.70
CA ASP A 96 -15.34 3.25 -4.45
C ASP A 96 -16.57 3.07 -5.36
N HIS A 97 -17.37 4.13 -5.54
CA HIS A 97 -18.46 4.14 -6.53
C HIS A 97 -17.95 4.08 -7.97
N MET A 98 -16.95 4.87 -8.34
CA MET A 98 -16.38 4.87 -9.69
C MET A 98 -15.81 3.51 -10.11
N SER A 99 -15.27 2.77 -9.16
CA SER A 99 -14.70 1.43 -9.37
C SER A 99 -15.70 0.29 -9.18
N ASN A 100 -16.96 0.58 -8.80
CA ASN A 100 -17.96 -0.41 -8.43
C ASN A 100 -17.50 -1.37 -7.31
N GLY A 101 -16.98 -0.80 -6.20
CA GLY A 101 -16.60 -1.55 -5.01
C GLY A 101 -15.25 -2.30 -5.10
N ARG A 102 -14.34 -1.87 -5.98
CA ARG A 102 -13.03 -2.52 -6.16
C ARG A 102 -11.88 -1.84 -5.41
N VAL A 103 -12.17 -0.89 -4.52
CA VAL A 103 -11.11 -0.17 -3.77
C VAL A 103 -10.63 -0.99 -2.59
N ASP A 104 -9.31 -1.00 -2.38
CA ASP A 104 -8.62 -1.39 -1.15
C ASP A 104 -7.83 -0.20 -0.63
N VAL A 105 -8.12 0.27 0.57
CA VAL A 105 -7.54 1.49 1.13
C VAL A 105 -6.34 1.18 2.00
N GLY A 106 -5.15 1.37 1.44
CA GLY A 106 -3.93 1.32 2.24
C GLY A 106 -3.59 2.70 2.80
N VAL A 107 -3.24 2.76 4.07
CA VAL A 107 -2.91 4.00 4.78
C VAL A 107 -1.47 3.99 5.30
N GLY A 108 -0.83 5.15 5.29
CA GLY A 108 0.53 5.37 5.76
C GLY A 108 0.69 6.70 6.49
N ARG A 109 1.85 6.84 7.17
CA ARG A 109 2.22 8.04 7.95
C ARG A 109 3.26 8.92 7.27
N GLY A 110 3.76 8.51 6.11
CA GLY A 110 4.92 9.10 5.43
C GLY A 110 6.25 8.50 5.90
N VAL A 111 7.24 8.54 5.00
CA VAL A 111 8.58 7.99 5.24
C VAL A 111 9.70 8.96 4.93
N TYR A 112 9.46 10.00 4.14
CA TYR A 112 10.47 11.00 3.78
C TYR A 112 10.19 12.33 4.49
N GLY A 113 11.17 12.81 5.26
CA GLY A 113 11.03 14.06 6.00
C GLY A 113 10.76 15.27 5.10
N ARG A 114 11.30 15.27 3.88
CA ARG A 114 11.04 16.30 2.87
C ARG A 114 9.54 16.42 2.54
N GLU A 115 8.86 15.30 2.34
CA GLU A 115 7.42 15.28 2.06
C GLU A 115 6.63 15.73 3.29
N ALA A 116 6.93 15.16 4.43
CA ALA A 116 6.16 15.35 5.65
C ALA A 116 6.06 16.84 6.04
N VAL A 117 7.17 17.55 6.14
CA VAL A 117 7.18 18.95 6.60
C VAL A 117 6.53 19.92 5.61
N HIS A 118 6.57 19.61 4.29
CA HIS A 118 5.99 20.51 3.28
C HIS A 118 4.51 20.22 3.04
N MET A 119 4.07 18.97 3.19
CA MET A 119 2.67 18.61 3.00
C MET A 119 1.83 18.93 4.24
N ASN A 120 2.37 18.69 5.44
CA ASN A 120 1.71 19.02 6.70
C ASN A 120 2.74 19.12 7.83
N VAL A 121 2.92 20.31 8.39
CA VAL A 121 3.88 20.56 9.48
C VAL A 121 3.63 19.72 10.74
N ASN A 122 2.40 19.25 10.95
CA ASN A 122 2.06 18.35 12.04
C ASN A 122 2.50 16.90 11.79
N ALA A 123 2.87 16.57 10.55
CA ALA A 123 3.34 15.25 10.15
C ALA A 123 4.87 15.11 10.21
N ASP A 124 5.60 16.07 10.76
CA ASP A 124 7.08 16.03 10.82
C ASP A 124 7.56 14.72 11.47
N LEU A 125 8.40 13.99 10.73
CA LEU A 125 8.95 12.72 11.19
C LEU A 125 9.97 12.85 12.31
N LYS A 126 10.43 14.06 12.64
CA LYS A 126 11.25 14.31 13.82
C LYS A 126 10.46 14.13 15.13
N ASP A 127 9.14 14.36 15.10
CA ASP A 127 8.23 14.05 16.19
C ASP A 127 7.33 12.84 15.82
N GLN A 128 7.90 11.65 15.92
CA GLN A 128 7.19 10.39 15.63
C GLN A 128 5.94 10.19 16.48
N ALA A 129 5.91 10.70 17.70
CA ALA A 129 4.75 10.55 18.59
C ALA A 129 3.60 11.44 18.12
N LYS A 130 3.87 12.69 17.75
CA LYS A 130 2.86 13.60 17.19
C LYS A 130 2.33 13.11 15.85
N ASN A 131 3.24 12.70 14.95
CA ASN A 131 2.87 12.12 13.66
C ASN A 131 1.96 10.90 13.83
N PHE A 132 2.22 10.06 14.82
CA PHE A 132 1.40 8.88 15.10
C PHE A 132 0.00 9.27 15.62
N ARG A 133 -0.11 10.23 16.55
CA ARG A 133 -1.41 10.73 17.03
C ARG A 133 -2.22 11.37 15.91
N LEU A 134 -1.56 12.14 15.03
CA LEU A 134 -2.20 12.71 13.83
C LEU A 134 -2.77 11.61 12.92
N PHE A 135 -2.00 10.53 12.70
CA PHE A 135 -2.44 9.39 11.91
C PHE A 135 -3.67 8.71 12.54
N GLU A 136 -3.63 8.44 13.86
CA GLU A 136 -4.74 7.81 14.58
C GLU A 136 -6.01 8.67 14.50
N GLU A 137 -5.88 9.98 14.74
CA GLU A 137 -7.00 10.91 14.69
C GLU A 137 -7.58 11.00 13.29
N THR A 138 -6.74 11.14 12.26
CA THR A 138 -7.15 11.19 10.86
C THR A 138 -7.93 9.92 10.46
N LEU A 139 -7.39 8.74 10.76
CA LEU A 139 -8.05 7.46 10.45
C LEU A 139 -9.38 7.30 11.20
N SER A 140 -9.43 7.73 12.46
CA SER A 140 -10.67 7.70 13.27
C SER A 140 -11.77 8.57 12.63
N ILE A 141 -11.42 9.77 12.16
CA ILE A 141 -12.36 10.66 11.47
C ILE A 141 -12.85 10.01 10.16
N MET A 142 -11.96 9.46 9.37
CA MET A 142 -12.32 8.78 8.11
C MET A 142 -13.28 7.62 8.37
N LYS A 143 -13.00 6.76 9.36
CA LYS A 143 -13.90 5.66 9.74
C LYS A 143 -15.28 6.18 10.15
N LYS A 144 -15.37 7.21 11.01
CA LYS A 144 -16.65 7.84 11.39
C LYS A 144 -17.39 8.38 10.17
N ALA A 145 -16.69 9.10 9.29
CA ALA A 145 -17.28 9.66 8.09
C ALA A 145 -17.88 8.60 7.17
N TRP A 146 -17.30 7.40 7.11
CA TRP A 146 -17.83 6.31 6.29
C TRP A 146 -18.96 5.52 6.93
N THR A 147 -18.96 5.40 8.28
CA THR A 147 -19.86 4.46 8.98
C THR A 147 -21.01 5.15 9.70
N GLU A 148 -20.91 6.44 10.00
CA GLU A 148 -21.94 7.21 10.68
C GLU A 148 -22.62 8.17 9.68
N LYS A 149 -23.97 8.15 9.60
CA LYS A 149 -24.72 9.07 8.75
C LYS A 149 -24.37 10.53 9.04
N THR A 150 -24.19 10.84 10.32
CA THR A 150 -23.69 12.13 10.80
C THR A 150 -22.84 11.92 12.04
N PHE A 151 -21.73 12.63 12.14
CA PHE A 151 -20.80 12.47 13.25
C PHE A 151 -20.29 13.81 13.81
N ARG A 152 -19.71 13.73 14.98
CA ARG A 152 -18.96 14.81 15.62
C ARG A 152 -17.55 14.32 15.97
N HIS A 153 -16.58 15.19 15.83
CA HIS A 153 -15.21 14.93 16.28
C HIS A 153 -14.64 16.15 17.00
N GLN A 154 -13.97 15.91 18.14
CA GLN A 154 -13.28 16.93 18.93
C GLN A 154 -11.92 16.32 19.33
N GLY A 155 -10.89 16.61 18.55
CA GLY A 155 -9.57 16.04 18.73
C GLY A 155 -8.47 17.07 18.93
N GLU A 156 -7.24 16.60 18.93
CA GLU A 156 -6.03 17.42 19.06
C GLU A 156 -5.81 18.27 17.80
N PHE A 157 -5.99 17.67 16.62
CA PHE A 157 -5.69 18.29 15.32
C PHE A 157 -6.94 18.80 14.61
N TYR A 158 -8.08 18.17 14.82
CA TYR A 158 -9.31 18.46 14.06
C TYR A 158 -10.51 18.61 14.98
N LYS A 159 -11.39 19.56 14.61
CA LYS A 159 -12.70 19.76 15.26
C LYS A 159 -13.78 19.83 14.19
N TYR A 160 -14.72 18.90 14.24
CA TYR A 160 -15.84 18.82 13.28
C TYR A 160 -17.17 18.63 13.99
N PRO A 161 -18.18 19.52 13.75
CA PRO A 161 -18.07 20.81 13.07
C PRO A 161 -17.16 21.78 13.81
N ASN A 162 -16.72 22.85 13.12
CA ASN A 162 -16.03 23.94 13.79
C ASN A 162 -16.96 24.55 14.86
N PRO A 163 -16.48 24.75 16.10
CA PRO A 163 -17.29 25.31 17.18
C PRO A 163 -17.85 26.69 16.81
N GLY A 164 -19.12 26.92 17.15
CA GLY A 164 -19.79 28.20 16.90
C GLY A 164 -20.20 28.44 15.45
N PHE A 165 -20.04 27.48 14.54
CA PHE A 165 -20.45 27.66 13.15
C PHE A 165 -21.97 27.58 13.02
N ILE A 166 -22.60 28.68 12.57
CA ILE A 166 -24.04 28.81 12.37
C ILE A 166 -24.38 28.48 10.92
N TRP A 167 -25.29 27.51 10.72
CA TRP A 167 -25.84 27.17 9.41
C TRP A 167 -27.30 27.59 9.33
N LYS A 168 -27.59 28.62 8.55
CA LYS A 168 -28.95 29.10 8.27
C LYS A 168 -29.06 29.40 6.78
N HIS A 169 -29.96 28.71 6.11
CA HIS A 169 -30.13 28.87 4.66
C HIS A 169 -31.59 28.57 4.29
N ASP A 170 -32.22 29.43 3.49
CA ASP A 170 -33.65 29.36 3.16
C ASP A 170 -34.02 28.06 2.42
N MET A 171 -33.11 27.55 1.59
CA MET A 171 -33.30 26.29 0.85
C MET A 171 -32.82 25.05 1.63
N SER A 172 -32.36 25.20 2.86
CA SER A 172 -31.89 24.13 3.73
C SER A 172 -32.59 24.20 5.07
N PRO A 173 -33.78 23.65 5.18
CA PRO A 173 -34.53 23.65 6.47
C PRO A 173 -33.67 23.04 7.59
N PRO A 174 -33.74 23.58 8.81
CA PRO A 174 -32.93 23.05 9.90
C PRO A 174 -33.30 21.60 10.18
N ASN A 175 -32.24 20.78 10.25
CA ASN A 175 -32.32 19.36 10.57
C ASN A 175 -31.80 19.14 12.00
N PRO A 176 -32.61 18.61 12.94
CA PRO A 176 -32.20 18.41 14.33
C PRO A 176 -31.01 17.43 14.50
N ASP A 177 -30.76 16.58 13.52
CA ASP A 177 -29.59 15.69 13.51
C ASP A 177 -28.26 16.43 13.22
N LEU A 178 -28.36 17.61 12.58
CA LEU A 178 -27.19 18.38 12.15
C LEU A 178 -27.00 19.68 12.93
N VAL A 179 -28.07 20.37 13.31
CA VAL A 179 -28.05 21.70 13.93
C VAL A 179 -28.84 21.79 15.23
N ASP A 180 -28.46 22.75 16.06
CA ASP A 180 -29.33 23.16 17.16
C ASP A 180 -30.52 23.94 16.62
N MET A 181 -31.73 23.51 16.98
CA MET A 181 -32.97 24.10 16.42
C MET A 181 -33.26 25.54 16.88
N LYS A 182 -32.59 26.02 17.94
CA LYS A 182 -32.73 27.38 18.46
C LYS A 182 -31.68 28.33 17.96
N THR A 183 -30.41 27.88 17.98
CA THR A 183 -29.25 28.69 17.65
C THR A 183 -28.80 28.53 16.20
N HIS A 184 -29.21 27.45 15.52
CA HIS A 184 -28.72 27.01 14.23
C HIS A 184 -27.23 26.68 14.22
N GLU A 185 -26.60 26.49 15.37
CA GLU A 185 -25.21 26.03 15.45
C GLU A 185 -25.12 24.58 14.97
N MET A 186 -24.14 24.29 14.11
CA MET A 186 -23.87 22.93 13.65
C MET A 186 -23.35 22.06 14.78
N LYS A 187 -24.00 20.91 15.01
CA LYS A 187 -23.65 19.90 16.02
C LYS A 187 -22.93 18.69 15.41
N LYS A 188 -23.29 18.33 14.18
CA LYS A 188 -22.75 17.19 13.44
C LYS A 188 -22.57 17.54 11.97
N ILE A 189 -21.73 16.79 11.30
CA ILE A 189 -21.55 16.81 9.84
C ILE A 189 -21.65 15.41 9.28
N GLY A 190 -21.82 15.28 7.99
CA GLY A 190 -21.76 14.03 7.25
C GLY A 190 -21.10 14.25 5.89
N ILE A 191 -20.54 13.21 5.30
CA ILE A 191 -20.00 13.24 3.94
C ILE A 191 -21.00 12.73 2.92
N VAL A 192 -20.82 13.11 1.68
CA VAL A 192 -21.59 12.61 0.53
C VAL A 192 -20.62 12.41 -0.65
N PRO A 193 -20.60 11.20 -1.26
CA PRO A 193 -21.32 9.99 -0.88
C PRO A 193 -20.70 9.25 0.30
N HIS A 194 -21.44 8.29 0.86
CA HIS A 194 -20.82 7.21 1.67
C HIS A 194 -20.23 6.15 0.74
N PRO A 195 -19.26 5.33 1.18
CA PRO A 195 -18.72 4.27 0.38
C PRO A 195 -19.77 3.25 -0.08
N LEU A 196 -19.55 2.66 -1.26
CA LEU A 196 -20.38 1.56 -1.77
C LEU A 196 -20.14 0.27 -0.97
N GLN A 197 -18.89 -0.03 -0.65
CA GLN A 197 -18.50 -1.16 0.20
C GLN A 197 -18.84 -0.86 1.66
N GLN A 198 -19.51 -1.81 2.36
CA GLN A 198 -19.95 -1.64 3.73
C GLN A 198 -19.16 -2.54 4.70
N PRO A 199 -18.81 -2.05 5.89
CA PRO A 199 -19.08 -0.72 6.45
C PRO A 199 -18.18 0.37 5.82
N HIS A 200 -17.12 0.01 5.15
CA HIS A 200 -16.17 0.81 4.37
C HIS A 200 -15.27 -0.13 3.52
N PRO A 201 -14.53 0.37 2.53
CA PRO A 201 -13.56 -0.44 1.81
C PRO A 201 -12.55 -1.12 2.74
N PRO A 202 -12.01 -2.29 2.38
CA PRO A 202 -10.99 -2.96 3.19
C PRO A 202 -9.81 -2.03 3.50
N LEU A 203 -9.43 -1.96 4.79
CA LEU A 203 -8.35 -1.11 5.27
C LEU A 203 -7.05 -1.91 5.43
N TRP A 204 -5.97 -1.34 4.93
CA TRP A 204 -4.62 -1.87 4.99
C TRP A 204 -3.67 -0.82 5.57
N GLN A 205 -2.62 -1.23 6.25
CA GLN A 205 -1.54 -0.36 6.67
C GLN A 205 -0.20 -0.87 6.16
N VAL A 206 0.58 0.01 5.54
CA VAL A 206 1.99 -0.30 5.24
C VAL A 206 2.80 -0.19 6.53
N VAL A 207 3.48 -1.26 6.90
CA VAL A 207 4.13 -1.40 8.21
C VAL A 207 5.56 -1.94 8.08
N ASP A 208 6.46 -1.44 8.96
CA ASP A 208 7.85 -1.91 9.06
C ASP A 208 8.22 -2.35 10.50
N SER A 209 7.69 -1.65 11.52
CA SER A 209 8.07 -1.88 12.92
C SER A 209 7.08 -2.80 13.64
N HIS A 210 7.56 -3.56 14.61
CA HIS A 210 6.70 -4.40 15.48
C HIS A 210 5.56 -3.60 16.12
N ARG A 211 5.83 -2.35 16.56
CA ARG A 211 4.81 -1.46 17.11
C ARG A 211 3.68 -1.17 16.11
N SER A 212 4.04 -0.85 14.85
CA SER A 212 3.03 -0.58 13.81
C SER A 212 2.25 -1.83 13.42
N ILE A 213 2.90 -2.99 13.43
CA ILE A 213 2.28 -4.29 13.13
C ILE A 213 1.27 -4.66 14.22
N ASP A 214 1.66 -4.57 15.50
CA ASP A 214 0.78 -4.83 16.64
C ASP A 214 -0.42 -3.87 16.63
N TRP A 215 -0.16 -2.57 16.43
CA TRP A 215 -1.21 -1.57 16.38
C TRP A 215 -2.21 -1.84 15.24
N ALA A 216 -1.74 -2.17 14.04
CA ALA A 216 -2.60 -2.50 12.90
C ALA A 216 -3.51 -3.70 13.22
N GLY A 217 -2.94 -4.78 13.76
CA GLY A 217 -3.69 -5.96 14.19
C GLY A 217 -4.78 -5.61 15.21
N ARG A 218 -4.44 -4.83 16.24
CA ARG A 218 -5.40 -4.40 17.28
C ARG A 218 -6.50 -3.48 16.76
N ASN A 219 -6.27 -2.75 15.68
CA ASN A 219 -7.24 -1.83 15.08
C ASN A 219 -8.00 -2.44 13.89
N GLY A 220 -7.84 -3.75 13.65
CA GLY A 220 -8.56 -4.48 12.59
C GLY A 220 -8.12 -4.15 11.18
N LEU A 221 -6.90 -3.57 11.00
CA LEU A 221 -6.34 -3.31 9.69
C LEU A 221 -5.56 -4.52 9.21
N LYS A 222 -5.67 -4.82 7.91
CA LYS A 222 -4.74 -5.70 7.21
C LYS A 222 -3.39 -4.99 7.05
N VAL A 223 -2.32 -5.73 6.78
CA VAL A 223 -0.97 -5.15 6.70
C VAL A 223 -0.27 -5.49 5.40
N ILE A 224 0.55 -4.54 4.94
CA ILE A 224 1.44 -4.69 3.80
C ILE A 224 2.87 -4.52 4.30
N MET A 225 3.74 -5.51 4.01
CA MET A 225 5.15 -5.50 4.37
C MET A 225 6.00 -5.61 3.10
N TRP A 226 7.20 -5.03 3.12
CA TRP A 226 8.13 -5.07 1.99
C TRP A 226 9.57 -5.23 2.49
N ILE A 227 10.42 -5.95 1.74
CA ILE A 227 11.84 -6.18 1.97
C ILE A 227 12.19 -7.28 2.99
N PRO A 228 11.67 -7.38 4.23
CA PRO A 228 12.27 -8.27 5.23
C PRO A 228 12.47 -9.71 4.74
N THR A 229 13.54 -10.34 5.23
CA THR A 229 13.84 -11.74 4.91
C THR A 229 12.77 -12.68 5.48
N VAL A 230 12.64 -13.90 4.96
CA VAL A 230 11.66 -14.88 5.45
C VAL A 230 11.82 -15.11 6.96
N LYS A 231 13.06 -15.20 7.44
CA LYS A 231 13.36 -15.40 8.88
C LYS A 231 12.87 -14.22 9.74
N ALA A 232 13.04 -12.98 9.28
CA ALA A 232 12.54 -11.79 9.98
C ALA A 232 11.01 -11.64 9.88
N LEU A 233 10.41 -12.12 8.79
CA LEU A 233 8.96 -12.09 8.61
C LEU A 233 8.22 -13.05 9.54
N LYS A 234 8.78 -14.23 9.89
CA LYS A 234 8.14 -15.16 10.81
C LYS A 234 7.71 -14.50 12.12
N GLU A 235 8.61 -13.78 12.75
CA GLU A 235 8.33 -13.06 13.99
C GLU A 235 7.26 -11.97 13.76
N ARG A 236 7.38 -11.19 12.68
CA ARG A 236 6.43 -10.11 12.37
C ARG A 236 5.02 -10.64 12.10
N PHE A 237 4.90 -11.78 11.44
CA PHE A 237 3.60 -12.43 11.18
C PHE A 237 2.96 -12.90 12.48
N GLU A 238 3.75 -13.44 13.42
CA GLU A 238 3.27 -13.84 14.73
C GLU A 238 2.81 -12.66 15.59
N VAL A 239 3.52 -11.54 15.55
CA VAL A 239 3.10 -10.28 16.22
C VAL A 239 1.73 -9.84 15.71
N TYR A 240 1.54 -9.80 14.40
CA TYR A 240 0.26 -9.43 13.80
C TYR A 240 -0.85 -10.41 14.15
N ARG A 241 -0.61 -11.71 13.96
CA ARG A 241 -1.56 -12.78 14.26
C ARG A 241 -2.06 -12.73 15.70
N LYS A 242 -1.13 -12.55 16.66
CA LYS A 242 -1.45 -12.44 18.10
C LYS A 242 -2.33 -11.22 18.37
N ALA A 243 -1.90 -10.04 17.93
CA ALA A 243 -2.63 -8.80 18.13
C ALA A 243 -4.06 -8.86 17.60
N ARG A 244 -4.21 -9.42 16.39
CA ARG A 244 -5.50 -9.54 15.74
C ARG A 244 -6.38 -10.61 16.39
N SER A 245 -5.82 -11.73 16.81
CA SER A 245 -6.56 -12.78 17.52
C SER A 245 -7.14 -12.29 18.84
N GLU A 246 -6.37 -11.49 19.58
CA GLU A 246 -6.83 -10.88 20.84
C GLU A 246 -8.00 -9.90 20.61
N THR A 247 -7.92 -9.09 19.54
CA THR A 247 -8.96 -8.09 19.25
C THR A 247 -10.25 -8.71 18.69
N GLU A 248 -10.12 -9.69 17.79
CA GLU A 248 -11.27 -10.36 17.17
C GLU A 248 -11.86 -11.48 18.06
N ASN A 249 -11.24 -11.78 19.20
CA ASN A 249 -11.62 -12.86 20.10
C ASN A 249 -11.80 -14.21 19.38
N ARG A 250 -10.90 -14.52 18.42
CA ARG A 250 -10.84 -15.75 17.66
C ARG A 250 -9.40 -16.13 17.32
N SER A 251 -9.17 -17.38 16.96
CA SER A 251 -7.89 -17.77 16.38
C SER A 251 -7.77 -17.27 14.95
N VAL A 252 -6.82 -16.36 14.71
CA VAL A 252 -6.46 -15.88 13.37
C VAL A 252 -5.36 -16.79 12.82
N ALA A 253 -5.49 -17.22 11.56
CA ALA A 253 -4.48 -18.07 10.93
C ALA A 253 -3.21 -17.25 10.61
N LEU A 254 -2.04 -17.94 10.62
CA LEU A 254 -0.80 -17.30 10.16
C LEU A 254 -0.97 -16.86 8.69
N GLY A 255 -0.50 -15.68 8.34
CA GLY A 255 -0.64 -15.12 6.99
C GLY A 255 -1.99 -14.48 6.68
N GLU A 256 -3.03 -14.72 7.48
CA GLU A 256 -4.34 -14.09 7.27
C GLU A 256 -4.27 -12.56 7.46
N GLY A 257 -4.73 -11.82 6.45
CA GLY A 257 -4.73 -10.35 6.48
C GLY A 257 -3.36 -9.71 6.26
N ILE A 258 -2.39 -10.49 5.79
CA ILE A 258 -1.03 -10.00 5.48
C ILE A 258 -0.80 -10.09 3.98
N SER A 259 -0.29 -9.00 3.41
CA SER A 259 0.27 -8.93 2.07
C SER A 259 1.76 -8.66 2.14
N LEU A 260 2.53 -9.35 1.30
CA LEU A 260 3.96 -9.15 1.19
C LEU A 260 4.30 -8.60 -0.18
N VAL A 261 5.09 -7.54 -0.24
CA VAL A 261 5.66 -7.05 -1.50
C VAL A 261 7.02 -7.70 -1.74
N ARG A 262 7.29 -8.12 -2.97
CA ARG A 262 8.59 -8.62 -3.42
C ARG A 262 8.99 -8.02 -4.76
N ASP A 263 10.25 -7.68 -4.87
CA ASP A 263 10.86 -7.27 -6.12
C ASP A 263 10.98 -8.49 -7.03
N MET A 264 10.46 -8.40 -8.26
CA MET A 264 10.29 -9.56 -9.15
C MET A 264 10.75 -9.25 -10.57
N PHE A 265 11.51 -10.19 -11.15
CA PHE A 265 11.80 -10.19 -12.57
C PHE A 265 11.95 -11.62 -13.10
N VAL A 266 11.00 -12.07 -13.93
CA VAL A 266 11.02 -13.39 -14.56
C VAL A 266 11.65 -13.29 -15.96
N ALA A 267 12.68 -14.07 -16.21
CA ALA A 267 13.39 -14.16 -17.49
C ALA A 267 13.58 -15.61 -17.94
N ASP A 268 14.20 -15.82 -19.10
CA ASP A 268 14.45 -17.17 -19.61
C ASP A 268 15.71 -17.80 -18.98
N SER A 269 16.57 -16.97 -18.33
CA SER A 269 17.71 -17.43 -17.54
C SER A 269 17.96 -16.55 -16.31
N MET A 270 18.75 -17.06 -15.37
CA MET A 270 19.19 -16.32 -14.18
C MET A 270 20.05 -15.09 -14.56
N ASP A 271 20.92 -15.26 -15.53
CA ASP A 271 21.81 -14.20 -16.02
C ASP A 271 21.00 -13.09 -16.70
N GLU A 272 20.04 -13.44 -17.54
CA GLU A 272 19.15 -12.46 -18.18
C GLU A 272 18.38 -11.64 -17.15
N ALA A 273 17.84 -12.29 -16.11
CA ALA A 273 17.11 -11.59 -15.05
C ALA A 273 18.02 -10.59 -14.31
N ARG A 274 19.27 -11.00 -14.03
CA ARG A 274 20.26 -10.14 -13.41
C ARG A 274 20.61 -8.95 -14.31
N ASP A 275 20.97 -9.23 -15.56
CA ASP A 275 21.51 -8.23 -16.50
C ASP A 275 20.46 -7.16 -16.82
N LYS A 276 19.17 -7.54 -16.92
CA LYS A 276 18.09 -6.60 -17.25
C LYS A 276 17.58 -5.78 -16.07
N ALA A 277 17.55 -6.34 -14.85
CA ALA A 277 16.80 -5.72 -13.76
C ALA A 277 17.63 -5.37 -12.51
N ALA A 278 18.81 -6.00 -12.32
CA ALA A 278 19.55 -5.83 -11.07
C ALA A 278 20.02 -4.39 -10.84
N GLU A 279 20.57 -3.72 -11.86
CA GLU A 279 21.09 -2.35 -11.71
C GLU A 279 19.98 -1.35 -11.38
N GLY A 280 18.83 -1.44 -12.03
CA GLY A 280 17.69 -0.59 -11.74
C GLY A 280 17.19 -0.76 -10.31
N LEU A 281 17.03 -2.02 -9.87
CA LEU A 281 16.62 -2.31 -8.50
C LEU A 281 17.68 -1.84 -7.48
N LEU A 282 18.95 -2.11 -7.69
CA LEU A 282 20.03 -1.70 -6.79
C LEU A 282 20.12 -0.17 -6.68
N THR A 283 19.93 0.54 -7.77
CA THR A 283 19.87 2.01 -7.78
C THR A 283 18.76 2.50 -6.86
N TYR A 284 17.56 1.94 -6.97
CA TYR A 284 16.44 2.28 -6.10
C TYR A 284 16.70 1.90 -4.64
N LEU A 285 17.18 0.69 -4.37
CA LEU A 285 17.45 0.22 -3.00
C LEU A 285 18.53 1.05 -2.30
N ARG A 286 19.60 1.43 -3.01
CA ARG A 286 20.63 2.33 -2.48
C ARG A 286 20.06 3.70 -2.15
N TRP A 287 19.17 4.22 -3.01
CA TRP A 287 18.49 5.50 -2.76
C TRP A 287 17.63 5.46 -1.49
N ILE A 288 16.76 4.46 -1.32
CA ILE A 288 15.92 4.37 -0.12
C ILE A 288 16.71 3.99 1.14
N ALA A 289 17.82 3.27 1.02
CA ALA A 289 18.65 2.89 2.15
C ALA A 289 19.26 4.10 2.89
N HIS A 290 19.34 5.25 2.21
CA HIS A 290 19.74 6.51 2.85
C HIS A 290 18.84 6.87 4.04
N TRP A 291 17.54 6.61 3.93
CA TRP A 291 16.55 6.88 4.99
C TRP A 291 16.19 5.64 5.81
N ARG A 292 16.05 4.48 5.18
CA ARG A 292 15.58 3.25 5.85
C ARG A 292 16.71 2.39 6.41
N GLY A 293 17.96 2.64 6.00
CA GLY A 293 19.10 1.78 6.34
C GLY A 293 18.99 0.39 5.73
N LEU A 294 19.86 -0.52 6.19
CA LEU A 294 19.99 -1.88 5.67
C LEU A 294 19.30 -2.95 6.54
N GLY A 295 18.73 -2.55 7.68
CA GLY A 295 18.22 -3.49 8.68
C GLY A 295 17.19 -4.49 8.15
N ASN A 296 16.36 -4.07 7.21
CA ASN A 296 15.33 -4.93 6.62
C ASN A 296 15.88 -6.02 5.67
N HIS A 297 17.13 -5.89 5.21
CA HIS A 297 17.78 -6.93 4.39
C HIS A 297 18.55 -7.97 5.23
N LEU A 298 18.60 -7.78 6.55
CA LEU A 298 19.33 -8.65 7.45
C LEU A 298 18.44 -9.74 8.04
N ASN A 299 19.04 -10.89 8.30
CA ASN A 299 18.41 -11.93 9.12
C ASN A 299 18.49 -11.53 10.61
N PRO A 300 17.61 -12.07 11.46
CA PRO A 300 17.72 -11.91 12.90
C PRO A 300 19.12 -12.33 13.39
N GLY A 301 19.73 -11.47 14.21
CA GLY A 301 21.10 -11.67 14.75
C GLY A 301 22.22 -11.17 13.85
N GLU A 302 21.97 -10.83 12.57
CA GLU A 302 22.97 -10.17 11.74
C GLU A 302 23.06 -8.67 12.08
N THR A 303 24.25 -8.11 11.97
CA THR A 303 24.50 -6.68 12.23
C THR A 303 25.05 -5.99 10.99
N VAL A 304 24.66 -4.73 10.80
CA VAL A 304 25.23 -3.90 9.74
C VAL A 304 26.71 -3.62 10.09
N PRO A 305 27.67 -3.95 9.20
CA PRO A 305 29.06 -3.60 9.42
C PRO A 305 29.24 -2.10 9.67
N LYS A 306 30.12 -1.76 10.63
CA LYS A 306 30.41 -0.36 11.03
C LYS A 306 31.34 0.39 10.07
N THR A 307 31.76 -0.22 8.98
CA THR A 307 32.73 0.35 8.03
C THR A 307 32.11 1.48 7.17
N PRO A 308 32.92 2.50 6.79
CA PRO A 308 32.53 3.43 5.74
C PRO A 308 32.14 2.67 4.48
N GLY A 309 31.05 3.10 3.81
CA GLY A 309 30.53 2.39 2.63
C GLY A 309 29.41 1.38 2.95
N LYS A 310 28.57 1.66 3.93
CA LYS A 310 27.41 0.79 4.29
C LYS A 310 26.55 0.38 3.10
N LEU A 311 26.45 1.22 2.06
CA LEU A 311 25.68 0.93 0.86
C LEU A 311 26.35 -0.09 -0.06
N ASP A 312 27.67 -0.33 0.08
CA ASP A 312 28.42 -1.32 -0.70
C ASP A 312 27.98 -2.76 -0.41
N LEU A 313 27.26 -2.98 0.71
CA LEU A 313 26.63 -4.26 1.00
C LEU A 313 25.38 -4.55 0.16
N LEU A 314 24.76 -3.52 -0.44
CA LEU A 314 23.62 -3.72 -1.35
C LEU A 314 24.14 -4.16 -2.72
N THR A 315 24.63 -5.40 -2.78
CA THR A 315 24.97 -6.09 -4.03
C THR A 315 23.86 -7.08 -4.41
N TYR A 316 23.81 -7.42 -5.67
CA TYR A 316 22.87 -8.43 -6.15
C TYR A 316 23.08 -9.77 -5.43
N GLU A 317 24.30 -10.21 -5.25
CA GLU A 317 24.68 -11.46 -4.59
C GLU A 317 24.23 -11.50 -3.11
N PHE A 318 24.20 -10.34 -2.46
CA PHE A 318 23.74 -10.25 -1.08
C PHE A 318 22.22 -10.31 -0.96
N ILE A 319 21.49 -9.55 -1.79
CA ILE A 319 20.03 -9.44 -1.65
C ILE A 319 19.26 -10.53 -2.39
N HIS A 320 19.80 -11.04 -3.53
CA HIS A 320 19.10 -11.99 -4.38
C HIS A 320 18.62 -13.24 -3.63
N PRO A 321 19.46 -13.98 -2.90
CA PRO A 321 19.01 -15.19 -2.21
C PRO A 321 18.08 -14.92 -1.04
N ARG A 322 18.00 -13.68 -0.56
CA ARG A 322 17.25 -13.27 0.66
C ARG A 322 15.81 -12.86 0.38
N ASN A 323 15.61 -12.03 -0.61
CA ASN A 323 14.31 -11.37 -0.82
C ASN A 323 13.93 -11.12 -2.28
N LEU A 324 14.72 -11.49 -3.27
CA LEU A 324 14.36 -11.26 -4.67
C LEU A 324 13.67 -12.45 -5.32
N LEU A 325 12.72 -12.16 -6.17
CA LEU A 325 12.07 -13.11 -7.07
C LEU A 325 12.64 -12.89 -8.50
N PHE A 326 13.97 -12.97 -8.65
CA PHE A 326 14.65 -12.75 -9.93
C PHE A 326 15.20 -14.05 -10.48
N GLY A 327 14.82 -14.42 -11.70
CA GLY A 327 15.33 -15.59 -12.36
C GLY A 327 14.34 -16.26 -13.30
N THR A 328 14.53 -17.57 -13.51
CA THR A 328 13.57 -18.36 -14.30
C THR A 328 12.23 -18.54 -13.58
N ALA A 329 11.20 -18.89 -14.32
CA ALA A 329 9.87 -19.16 -13.72
C ALA A 329 9.92 -20.28 -12.66
N GLU A 330 10.81 -21.27 -12.82
CA GLU A 330 11.03 -22.36 -11.85
C GLU A 330 11.63 -21.81 -10.56
N TYR A 331 12.67 -21.01 -10.64
CA TYR A 331 13.32 -20.40 -9.48
C TYR A 331 12.36 -19.50 -8.73
N VAL A 332 11.64 -18.62 -9.45
CA VAL A 332 10.66 -17.69 -8.84
C VAL A 332 9.54 -18.46 -8.18
N SER A 333 9.01 -19.53 -8.83
CA SER A 333 7.99 -20.39 -8.23
C SER A 333 8.47 -21.02 -6.93
N GLY A 334 9.67 -21.58 -6.92
CA GLY A 334 10.25 -22.20 -5.70
C GLY A 334 10.41 -21.18 -4.55
N LYS A 335 10.79 -19.94 -4.84
CA LYS A 335 10.87 -18.87 -3.83
C LYS A 335 9.48 -18.47 -3.31
N ILE A 336 8.46 -18.50 -4.14
CA ILE A 336 7.07 -18.22 -3.73
C ILE A 336 6.51 -19.38 -2.90
N GLU A 337 6.85 -20.63 -3.24
CA GLU A 337 6.52 -21.82 -2.42
C GLU A 337 7.13 -21.70 -1.03
N GLU A 338 8.39 -21.28 -0.91
CA GLU A 338 9.02 -21.00 0.38
C GLU A 338 8.22 -19.98 1.20
N LEU A 339 7.80 -18.84 0.59
CA LEU A 339 6.97 -17.83 1.25
C LEU A 339 5.61 -18.39 1.68
N ARG A 340 4.94 -19.15 0.81
CA ARG A 340 3.65 -19.77 1.08
C ARG A 340 3.75 -20.75 2.25
N ASP A 341 4.72 -21.63 2.22
CA ASP A 341 4.82 -22.76 3.15
C ASP A 341 5.36 -22.34 4.52
N GLU A 342 6.36 -21.44 4.55
CA GLU A 342 6.99 -20.95 5.77
C GLU A 342 6.14 -19.89 6.51
N LEU A 343 5.42 -19.04 5.77
CA LEU A 343 4.67 -17.91 6.31
C LEU A 343 3.15 -18.08 6.21
N LYS A 344 2.67 -19.13 5.54
CA LYS A 344 1.26 -19.31 5.18
C LYS A 344 0.71 -18.08 4.41
N LEU A 345 1.57 -17.49 3.59
CA LEU A 345 1.26 -16.28 2.85
C LEU A 345 0.10 -16.51 1.88
N GLN A 346 -0.90 -15.63 1.94
CA GLN A 346 -2.11 -15.72 1.12
C GLN A 346 -2.14 -14.68 -0.01
N HIS A 347 -1.43 -13.55 0.15
CA HIS A 347 -1.40 -12.46 -0.82
C HIS A 347 0.04 -11.95 -1.02
N LEU A 348 0.52 -12.07 -2.26
CA LEU A 348 1.82 -11.57 -2.70
C LEU A 348 1.63 -10.45 -3.70
N GLN A 349 2.21 -9.28 -3.43
CA GLN A 349 2.36 -8.21 -4.40
C GLN A 349 3.76 -8.28 -5.00
N VAL A 350 3.88 -8.07 -6.30
CA VAL A 350 5.18 -8.04 -6.98
C VAL A 350 5.41 -6.71 -7.67
N TRP A 351 6.63 -6.21 -7.58
CA TRP A 351 7.09 -5.01 -8.25
C TRP A 351 8.15 -5.35 -9.28
N SER A 352 8.05 -4.82 -10.50
CA SER A 352 9.00 -5.12 -11.58
C SER A 352 9.38 -3.93 -12.47
N ASN A 353 8.80 -2.75 -12.28
CA ASN A 353 9.16 -1.56 -13.06
C ASN A 353 10.19 -0.70 -12.31
N PHE A 354 11.44 -1.19 -12.22
CA PHE A 354 12.53 -0.48 -11.54
C PHE A 354 13.04 0.69 -12.38
N PRO A 355 13.79 1.65 -11.77
CA PRO A 355 14.47 2.69 -12.53
C PRO A 355 15.29 2.12 -13.70
N CYS A 356 15.42 2.87 -14.78
CA CYS A 356 16.23 2.53 -15.98
C CYS A 356 15.74 1.32 -16.79
N MET A 357 14.61 0.72 -16.45
CA MET A 357 14.06 -0.41 -17.21
C MET A 357 13.25 0.06 -18.41
N LYS A 358 13.32 -0.71 -19.49
CA LYS A 358 12.45 -0.54 -20.64
C LYS A 358 11.09 -1.19 -20.36
N GLN A 359 10.01 -0.52 -20.78
CA GLN A 359 8.65 -1.03 -20.61
C GLN A 359 8.45 -2.42 -21.24
N GLU A 360 9.10 -2.69 -22.38
CA GLU A 360 9.04 -3.99 -23.05
C GLU A 360 9.56 -5.13 -22.18
N ASP A 361 10.67 -4.90 -21.44
CA ASP A 361 11.26 -5.89 -20.54
C ASP A 361 10.37 -6.10 -19.30
N VAL A 362 9.82 -5.02 -18.75
CA VAL A 362 8.82 -5.06 -17.65
C VAL A 362 7.63 -5.92 -18.05
N MET A 363 7.02 -5.63 -19.20
CA MET A 363 5.85 -6.37 -19.70
C MET A 363 6.18 -7.82 -20.05
N SER A 364 7.38 -8.10 -20.58
CA SER A 364 7.85 -9.47 -20.83
C SER A 364 7.93 -10.27 -19.53
N SER A 365 8.50 -9.67 -18.48
CA SER A 365 8.57 -10.30 -17.16
C SER A 365 7.19 -10.55 -16.55
N ILE A 366 6.28 -9.58 -16.61
CA ILE A 366 4.91 -9.72 -16.11
C ILE A 366 4.17 -10.85 -16.85
N ARG A 367 4.28 -10.93 -18.18
CA ARG A 367 3.66 -12.00 -18.96
C ARG A 367 4.20 -13.37 -18.58
N LYS A 368 5.53 -13.51 -18.46
CA LYS A 368 6.15 -14.78 -18.02
C LYS A 368 5.69 -15.17 -16.60
N PHE A 369 5.55 -14.20 -15.70
CA PHE A 369 5.04 -14.45 -14.35
C PHE A 369 3.58 -14.92 -14.41
N THR A 370 2.74 -14.24 -15.19
CA THR A 370 1.33 -14.60 -15.36
C THR A 370 1.17 -16.00 -15.95
N GLU A 371 1.88 -16.30 -17.04
CA GLU A 371 1.71 -17.54 -17.79
C GLU A 371 2.37 -18.77 -17.15
N LYS A 372 3.51 -18.57 -16.46
CA LYS A 372 4.36 -19.68 -15.99
C LYS A 372 4.43 -19.82 -14.46
N VAL A 373 4.08 -18.78 -13.69
CA VAL A 373 4.16 -18.78 -12.23
C VAL A 373 2.77 -18.83 -11.60
N ILE A 374 1.89 -17.88 -11.88
CA ILE A 374 0.55 -17.79 -11.26
C ILE A 374 -0.21 -19.12 -11.30
N PRO A 375 -0.28 -19.87 -12.43
CA PRO A 375 -1.07 -21.10 -12.51
C PRO A 375 -0.62 -22.22 -11.55
N LYS A 376 0.62 -22.17 -11.03
CA LYS A 376 1.12 -23.14 -10.04
C LYS A 376 0.53 -22.94 -8.64
N PHE A 377 -0.04 -21.76 -8.38
CA PHE A 377 -0.58 -21.35 -7.07
C PHE A 377 -2.10 -21.16 -7.06
N GLU A 378 -2.76 -21.38 -8.20
CA GLU A 378 -4.21 -21.46 -8.24
C GLU A 378 -4.67 -22.73 -7.50
N GLU A 379 -5.69 -22.59 -6.66
CA GLU A 379 -6.36 -23.75 -6.08
C GLU A 379 -7.01 -24.50 -7.25
N ARG A 380 -6.54 -25.71 -7.56
CA ARG A 380 -7.27 -26.62 -8.43
C ARG A 380 -8.60 -26.88 -7.75
N GLU A 381 -9.68 -26.30 -8.24
CA GLU A 381 -11.01 -26.78 -7.90
C GLU A 381 -11.01 -28.27 -8.16
N THR A 382 -10.99 -29.06 -7.10
CA THR A 382 -11.24 -30.49 -7.19
C THR A 382 -12.69 -30.59 -7.65
N LYS A 383 -12.92 -30.72 -8.96
CA LYS A 383 -14.20 -31.13 -9.48
C LYS A 383 -14.46 -32.50 -8.85
N ILE A 384 -15.20 -32.48 -7.74
CA ILE A 384 -15.85 -33.66 -7.25
C ILE A 384 -16.88 -33.99 -8.31
N ALA A 385 -16.54 -34.94 -9.18
CA ALA A 385 -17.50 -35.53 -10.08
C ALA A 385 -18.58 -36.18 -9.22
N VAL A 386 -19.77 -35.60 -9.23
CA VAL A 386 -21.01 -36.19 -8.70
C VAL A 386 -21.53 -37.18 -9.71
#